data_5e8cbaf7b5359b23f906540c3fecf636
#
_entry.id   5e8cbaf7b5359b23f906540c3fecf636
#
_cell.length_a   1.000
_cell.length_b   1.000
_cell.length_c   1.000
_cell.angle_alpha   90.00
_cell.angle_beta   90.00
_cell.angle_gamma   90.00
#
_symmetry.space_group_name_H-M   'P 1'
#
loop_
_entity.id
_entity.type
_entity.pdbx_description
1 polymer ?
#
loop_
_entity_poly.entity_id
_entity_poly.type
_entity_poly.pdbx_seq_one_letter_code
_entity_poly.pdbx_strand_id
1 'polypeptide(L)'
;MNNLQTFIGLLEAEGELVRIAAPVSSDLEIAEIHRRVISAGGPALLFENIKGSDFPAATNLFGTSRRVDLAFGKRPDQFLKELVKIAEELPTLSPRKLWSHRRLAREGLKVGLRTVRDGPVLACRQPSPNLERLPLIKTWPEDGGHFVTLPLVYTEHPITGQHNLGMYRIQRHDTCTLGVHWQIQKGGGFHYHVAEKQDNALPLALFVGGPPSLILSAIAPLPEGVPELILTSLLQGSKVKRVRDPNGSLPLLAEAEFAIVGHVPPHTRKPEGPFGDHYGYYSLRHDYPVLEVNNVYHRRGAIFPATVVGKPPQEDFFLGNYIQELMAPLSRLVMPSIKAIWSYGETGYHCLSSIVIEERYPREAMKFAFRILGEDGGQLSLTKFLVVHDGEGLNLKDFRQVLEHVLARIQFETDLFVIANLAMDTLDYTGPAVNEGSKGILVGVGPPKRNLPVDFAGPLPKGASDVQTYCAGCLALSGPDYNRDPSYGQTLACDPAISKWPLIFLVDDASIVANNVRFL
;
A
#
# COMPACT_ATOMS: atom_id res chain seq x y z
N MET A 1 16.38 13.54 3.44
CA MET A 1 15.94 13.70 4.84
C MET A 1 16.54 12.60 5.69
N ASN A 2 17.04 12.91 6.91
CA ASN A 2 17.77 11.92 7.70
C ASN A 2 16.96 11.36 8.88
N ASN A 3 15.88 12.01 9.29
CA ASN A 3 14.98 11.56 10.37
C ASN A 3 13.62 12.27 10.30
N LEU A 4 12.66 11.81 11.12
CA LEU A 4 11.30 12.33 11.19
C LEU A 4 11.26 13.81 11.67
N GLN A 5 12.05 14.17 12.69
CA GLN A 5 12.03 15.53 13.24
C GLN A 5 12.47 16.58 12.21
N THR A 6 13.46 16.23 11.37
CA THR A 6 13.86 17.09 10.24
C THR A 6 12.73 17.24 9.22
N PHE A 7 11.96 16.18 8.98
CA PHE A 7 10.81 16.24 8.07
C PHE A 7 9.68 17.09 8.66
N ILE A 8 9.34 16.91 9.93
CA ILE A 8 8.34 17.73 10.63
C ILE A 8 8.75 19.21 10.59
N GLY A 9 10.02 19.52 10.89
CA GLY A 9 10.53 20.90 10.81
C GLY A 9 10.45 21.50 9.39
N LEU A 10 10.64 20.68 8.34
CA LEU A 10 10.44 21.13 6.97
C LEU A 10 8.96 21.41 6.68
N LEU A 11 8.05 20.52 7.09
CA LEU A 11 6.60 20.72 6.91
C LEU A 11 6.13 21.98 7.63
N GLU A 12 6.66 22.26 8.81
CA GLU A 12 6.36 23.48 9.55
C GLU A 12 6.87 24.75 8.82
N ALA A 13 8.10 24.72 8.31
CA ALA A 13 8.68 25.82 7.55
C ALA A 13 7.94 26.10 6.23
N GLU A 14 7.38 25.07 5.60
CA GLU A 14 6.60 25.17 4.36
C GLU A 14 5.11 25.50 4.60
N GLY A 15 4.68 25.66 5.86
CA GLY A 15 3.27 25.91 6.21
C GLY A 15 2.36 24.68 6.03
N GLU A 16 2.93 23.47 5.94
CA GLU A 16 2.24 22.21 5.74
C GLU A 16 1.98 21.45 7.05
N LEU A 17 2.17 22.08 8.22
CA LEU A 17 1.97 21.45 9.53
C LEU A 17 1.27 22.40 10.50
N VAL A 18 0.34 21.85 11.28
CA VAL A 18 -0.33 22.55 12.39
C VAL A 18 -0.04 21.81 13.69
N ARG A 19 0.34 22.57 14.74
CA ARG A 19 0.52 22.08 16.11
C ARG A 19 -0.78 22.20 16.88
N ILE A 20 -1.14 21.12 17.60
CA ILE A 20 -2.35 21.05 18.41
C ILE A 20 -1.91 20.86 19.87
N ALA A 21 -1.97 21.94 20.65
CA ALA A 21 -1.59 21.93 22.08
C ALA A 21 -2.74 21.47 23.00
N ALA A 22 -3.99 21.51 22.50
CA ALA A 22 -5.15 21.03 23.26
C ALA A 22 -5.02 19.53 23.60
N PRO A 23 -5.44 19.10 24.81
CA PRO A 23 -5.43 17.69 25.18
C PRO A 23 -6.41 16.87 24.32
N VAL A 24 -5.90 15.88 23.59
CA VAL A 24 -6.69 14.98 22.72
C VAL A 24 -6.60 13.54 23.17
N SER A 25 -7.62 12.74 22.84
CA SER A 25 -7.62 11.30 23.08
C SER A 25 -7.04 10.54 21.90
N SER A 26 -6.22 9.52 22.17
CA SER A 26 -5.81 8.55 21.14
C SER A 26 -6.93 7.56 20.77
N ASP A 27 -8.01 7.52 21.54
CA ASP A 27 -9.21 6.74 21.26
C ASP A 27 -10.17 7.58 20.40
N LEU A 28 -10.21 7.31 19.11
CA LEU A 28 -11.07 7.89 18.06
C LEU A 28 -10.87 9.39 17.77
N GLU A 29 -10.52 10.25 18.76
CA GLU A 29 -10.51 11.71 18.57
C GLU A 29 -9.41 12.14 17.59
N ILE A 30 -8.17 11.66 17.78
CA ILE A 30 -7.06 11.92 16.84
C ILE A 30 -7.44 11.46 15.43
N ALA A 31 -8.04 10.27 15.31
CA ALA A 31 -8.42 9.70 14.04
C ALA A 31 -9.54 10.49 13.36
N GLU A 32 -10.53 10.98 14.10
CA GLU A 32 -11.60 11.82 13.55
C GLU A 32 -11.08 13.17 13.05
N ILE A 33 -10.19 13.82 13.82
CA ILE A 33 -9.54 15.06 13.39
C ILE A 33 -8.74 14.81 12.11
N HIS A 34 -7.95 13.74 12.08
CA HIS A 34 -7.15 13.37 10.90
C HIS A 34 -8.03 13.18 9.67
N ARG A 35 -9.13 12.39 9.76
CA ARG A 35 -10.03 12.13 8.63
C ARG A 35 -10.64 13.38 8.05
N ARG A 36 -11.08 14.32 8.90
CA ARG A 36 -11.63 15.61 8.44
C ARG A 36 -10.58 16.47 7.76
N VAL A 37 -9.37 16.50 8.31
CA VAL A 37 -8.28 17.32 7.76
C VAL A 37 -7.80 16.76 6.42
N ILE A 38 -7.57 15.44 6.30
CA ILE A 38 -7.10 14.85 5.04
C ILE A 38 -8.17 14.95 3.94
N SER A 39 -9.45 14.76 4.26
CA SER A 39 -10.55 14.91 3.29
C SER A 39 -10.69 16.33 2.74
N ALA A 40 -10.27 17.32 3.52
CA ALA A 40 -10.21 18.71 3.12
C ALA A 40 -8.88 19.10 2.43
N GLY A 41 -7.95 18.15 2.21
CA GLY A 41 -6.61 18.44 1.69
C GLY A 41 -5.76 19.27 2.67
N GLY A 42 -6.08 19.22 3.96
CA GLY A 42 -5.45 20.05 5.00
C GLY A 42 -4.05 19.57 5.42
N PRO A 43 -3.38 20.30 6.33
CA PRO A 43 -1.98 20.11 6.69
C PRO A 43 -1.73 18.85 7.51
N ALA A 44 -0.46 18.48 7.68
CA ALA A 44 -0.01 17.53 8.69
C ALA A 44 -0.33 18.04 10.10
N LEU A 45 -0.55 17.12 11.03
CA LEU A 45 -0.98 17.42 12.39
C LEU A 45 0.06 16.93 13.39
N LEU A 46 0.48 17.82 14.32
CA LEU A 46 1.32 17.44 15.47
C LEU A 46 0.53 17.66 16.76
N PHE A 47 0.09 16.59 17.37
CA PHE A 47 -0.61 16.57 18.66
C PHE A 47 0.43 16.57 19.78
N GLU A 48 0.57 17.68 20.49
CA GLU A 48 1.58 17.86 21.54
C GLU A 48 1.17 17.28 22.88
N ASN A 49 -0.14 17.17 23.12
CA ASN A 49 -0.69 16.71 24.40
C ASN A 49 -1.73 15.61 24.19
N ILE A 50 -1.32 14.36 24.38
CA ILE A 50 -2.19 13.19 24.22
C ILE A 50 -2.50 12.59 25.58
N LYS A 51 -3.79 12.50 25.91
CA LYS A 51 -4.26 11.97 27.20
C LYS A 51 -3.73 10.57 27.45
N GLY A 52 -3.02 10.37 28.57
CA GLY A 52 -2.46 9.07 28.94
C GLY A 52 -1.12 8.71 28.30
N SER A 53 -0.58 9.52 27.38
CA SER A 53 0.71 9.31 26.75
C SER A 53 1.79 10.23 27.29
N ASP A 54 3.04 9.77 27.22
CA ASP A 54 4.24 10.58 27.54
C ASP A 54 4.82 11.25 26.28
N PHE A 55 4.26 10.99 25.10
CA PHE A 55 4.83 11.39 23.82
C PHE A 55 3.80 12.10 22.94
N PRO A 56 4.23 13.10 22.16
CA PRO A 56 3.42 13.67 21.08
C PRO A 56 3.28 12.69 19.91
N ALA A 57 2.21 12.86 19.13
CA ALA A 57 2.01 12.12 17.89
C ALA A 57 1.87 13.04 16.68
N ALA A 58 2.37 12.58 15.53
CA ALA A 58 2.21 13.29 14.26
C ALA A 58 1.41 12.42 13.28
N THR A 59 0.42 13.03 12.62
CA THR A 59 -0.41 12.34 11.63
C THR A 59 -0.57 13.17 10.36
N ASN A 60 -1.13 12.57 9.30
CA ASN A 60 -1.32 13.22 8.01
C ASN A 60 -0.02 13.76 7.40
N LEU A 61 1.09 13.06 7.66
CA LEU A 61 2.42 13.46 7.21
C LEU A 61 2.57 13.37 5.69
N PHE A 62 1.86 12.44 5.05
CA PHE A 62 1.94 12.14 3.62
C PHE A 62 0.60 12.32 2.89
N GLY A 63 -0.39 12.96 3.50
CA GLY A 63 -1.77 13.05 2.99
C GLY A 63 -2.00 14.06 1.87
N THR A 64 -0.95 14.51 1.16
CA THR A 64 -1.01 15.23 -0.11
C THR A 64 0.21 14.91 -0.97
N SER A 65 0.08 15.00 -2.31
CA SER A 65 1.22 14.85 -3.22
C SER A 65 2.35 15.85 -2.90
N ARG A 66 2.01 17.09 -2.49
CA ARG A 66 3.01 18.09 -2.09
C ARG A 66 3.86 17.62 -0.91
N ARG A 67 3.26 17.06 0.15
CA ARG A 67 4.02 16.57 1.32
C ARG A 67 4.86 15.35 0.97
N VAL A 68 4.37 14.48 0.08
CA VAL A 68 5.16 13.36 -0.47
C VAL A 68 6.36 13.89 -1.26
N ASP A 69 6.17 14.91 -2.09
CA ASP A 69 7.28 15.55 -2.82
C ASP A 69 8.29 16.23 -1.88
N LEU A 70 7.84 16.84 -0.79
CA LEU A 70 8.71 17.41 0.25
C LEU A 70 9.50 16.33 0.98
N ALA A 71 8.90 15.15 1.23
CA ALA A 71 9.54 14.02 1.88
C ALA A 71 10.70 13.42 1.06
N PHE A 72 10.48 13.24 -0.24
CA PHE A 72 11.39 12.46 -1.10
C PHE A 72 12.17 13.32 -2.09
N GLY A 73 11.63 14.45 -2.54
CA GLY A 73 12.24 15.32 -3.55
C GLY A 73 12.37 14.64 -4.92
N LYS A 74 13.13 15.27 -5.81
CA LYS A 74 13.33 14.79 -7.19
C LYS A 74 14.44 13.72 -7.34
N ARG A 75 15.21 13.48 -6.29
CA ARG A 75 16.40 12.63 -6.36
C ARG A 75 16.09 11.16 -6.66
N PRO A 76 15.07 10.51 -6.05
CA PRO A 76 14.75 9.12 -6.34
C PRO A 76 14.39 8.89 -7.80
N ASP A 77 13.55 9.74 -8.38
CA ASP A 77 13.14 9.67 -9.78
C ASP A 77 14.34 9.81 -10.74
N GLN A 78 15.20 10.80 -10.51
CA GLN A 78 16.41 11.00 -11.30
C GLN A 78 17.35 9.79 -11.24
N PHE A 79 17.53 9.22 -10.04
CA PHE A 79 18.39 8.06 -9.84
C PHE A 79 17.86 6.82 -10.58
N LEU A 80 16.55 6.53 -10.47
CA LEU A 80 15.96 5.37 -11.15
C LEU A 80 15.96 5.52 -12.66
N LYS A 81 15.70 6.72 -13.20
CA LYS A 81 15.80 6.98 -14.64
C LYS A 81 17.21 6.79 -15.17
N GLU A 82 18.24 7.23 -14.43
CA GLU A 82 19.63 6.97 -14.79
C GLU A 82 19.99 5.47 -14.73
N LEU A 83 19.46 4.75 -13.73
CA LEU A 83 19.67 3.30 -13.59
C LEU A 83 19.07 2.53 -14.77
N VAL A 84 17.82 2.86 -15.14
CA VAL A 84 17.13 2.27 -16.29
C VAL A 84 17.91 2.53 -17.58
N LYS A 85 18.35 3.77 -17.82
CA LYS A 85 19.16 4.13 -18.97
C LYS A 85 20.43 3.31 -19.07
N ILE A 86 21.14 3.09 -17.96
CA ILE A 86 22.32 2.23 -17.93
C ILE A 86 21.97 0.79 -18.26
N ALA A 87 20.87 0.27 -17.69
CA ALA A 87 20.44 -1.09 -17.95
C ALA A 87 20.09 -1.31 -19.45
N GLU A 88 19.45 -0.33 -20.08
CA GLU A 88 19.15 -0.36 -21.52
C GLU A 88 20.42 -0.26 -22.38
N GLU A 89 21.43 0.50 -21.95
CA GLU A 89 22.71 0.66 -22.64
C GLU A 89 23.70 -0.48 -22.39
N LEU A 90 23.43 -1.37 -21.42
CA LEU A 90 24.36 -2.44 -20.98
C LEU A 90 24.93 -3.27 -22.14
N PRO A 91 24.15 -3.68 -23.18
CA PRO A 91 24.67 -4.44 -24.33
C PRO A 91 25.66 -3.66 -25.19
N THR A 92 25.68 -2.31 -25.10
CA THR A 92 26.50 -1.42 -25.94
C THR A 92 27.48 -0.57 -25.12
N LEU A 93 27.73 -0.95 -23.85
CA LEU A 93 28.61 -0.20 -22.96
C LEU A 93 30.04 -0.17 -23.47
N SER A 94 30.54 1.03 -23.74
CA SER A 94 31.95 1.31 -24.00
C SER A 94 32.61 1.96 -22.77
N PRO A 95 33.95 1.92 -22.63
CA PRO A 95 34.65 2.60 -21.53
C PRO A 95 34.32 4.09 -21.42
N ARG A 96 34.08 4.76 -22.55
CA ARG A 96 33.64 6.16 -22.59
C ARG A 96 32.25 6.35 -22.00
N LYS A 97 31.28 5.48 -22.33
CA LYS A 97 29.93 5.49 -21.77
C LYS A 97 29.96 5.18 -20.26
N LEU A 98 30.77 4.23 -19.83
CA LEU A 98 30.94 3.94 -18.40
C LEU A 98 31.47 5.17 -17.62
N TRP A 99 32.41 5.92 -18.20
CA TRP A 99 32.91 7.18 -17.62
C TRP A 99 31.83 8.27 -17.52
N SER A 100 30.89 8.34 -18.45
CA SER A 100 29.76 9.30 -18.39
C SER A 100 28.85 9.04 -17.19
N HIS A 101 28.75 7.80 -16.72
CA HIS A 101 27.96 7.39 -15.55
C HIS A 101 28.74 7.45 -14.21
N ARG A 102 29.93 8.08 -14.18
CA ARG A 102 30.74 8.21 -12.94
C ARG A 102 29.99 8.87 -11.76
N ARG A 103 28.96 9.69 -12.05
CA ARG A 103 28.09 10.28 -11.02
C ARG A 103 27.27 9.19 -10.33
N LEU A 104 26.67 8.28 -11.08
CA LEU A 104 25.92 7.16 -10.52
C LEU A 104 26.83 6.21 -9.72
N ALA A 105 28.04 5.95 -10.19
CA ALA A 105 29.03 5.16 -9.43
C ALA A 105 29.37 5.81 -8.07
N ARG A 106 29.53 7.13 -8.02
CA ARG A 106 29.72 7.88 -6.76
C ARG A 106 28.48 7.84 -5.85
N GLU A 107 27.28 7.92 -6.41
CA GLU A 107 26.04 7.76 -5.64
C GLU A 107 25.93 6.31 -5.12
N GLY A 108 26.33 5.30 -5.90
CA GLY A 108 26.38 3.90 -5.49
C GLY A 108 27.26 3.66 -4.26
N LEU A 109 28.37 4.40 -4.10
CA LEU A 109 29.23 4.32 -2.91
C LEU A 109 28.55 4.81 -1.62
N LYS A 110 27.50 5.61 -1.76
CA LYS A 110 26.67 6.10 -0.63
C LYS A 110 25.57 5.12 -0.25
N VAL A 111 25.34 4.09 -1.06
CA VAL A 111 24.31 3.07 -0.83
C VAL A 111 24.82 2.02 0.15
N GLY A 112 23.90 1.50 0.98
CA GLY A 112 24.15 0.41 1.90
C GLY A 112 23.93 0.78 3.36
N LEU A 113 24.46 -0.03 4.23
CA LEU A 113 24.32 0.06 5.68
C LEU A 113 25.63 0.49 6.33
N ARG A 114 25.53 1.19 7.46
CA ARG A 114 26.69 1.56 8.27
C ARG A 114 26.39 1.34 9.75
N THR A 115 27.14 0.47 10.40
CA THR A 115 27.07 0.34 11.85
C THR A 115 27.86 1.48 12.50
N VAL A 116 27.22 2.15 13.46
CA VAL A 116 27.79 3.23 14.27
C VAL A 116 27.79 2.82 15.75
N ARG A 117 28.60 3.47 16.57
CA ARG A 117 28.72 3.12 18.00
C ARG A 117 27.51 3.53 18.80
N ASP A 118 26.89 4.66 18.45
CA ASP A 118 25.77 5.26 19.14
C ASP A 118 24.78 5.87 18.15
N GLY A 119 23.55 6.07 18.58
CA GLY A 119 22.49 6.69 17.77
C GLY A 119 21.36 7.27 18.62
N PRO A 120 20.63 8.25 18.07
CA PRO A 120 19.54 8.92 18.78
C PRO A 120 18.52 7.96 19.43
N VAL A 121 18.24 6.83 18.79
CA VAL A 121 17.26 5.84 19.28
C VAL A 121 17.65 5.25 20.66
N LEU A 122 18.93 5.20 21.00
CA LEU A 122 19.43 4.68 22.28
C LEU A 122 19.45 5.73 23.41
N ALA A 123 19.03 6.97 23.16
CA ALA A 123 19.13 8.06 24.13
C ALA A 123 18.31 7.82 25.42
N CYS A 124 17.20 7.08 25.32
CA CYS A 124 16.35 6.70 26.44
C CYS A 124 15.97 5.21 26.31
N ARG A 125 15.81 4.55 27.46
CA ARG A 125 15.40 3.14 27.54
C ARG A 125 14.34 2.95 28.62
N GLN A 126 13.32 2.17 28.30
CA GLN A 126 12.33 1.67 29.27
C GLN A 126 12.56 0.15 29.44
N PRO A 127 13.23 -0.28 30.52
CA PRO A 127 13.54 -1.70 30.73
C PRO A 127 12.33 -2.53 31.17
N SER A 128 11.31 -1.86 31.69
CA SER A 128 9.99 -2.44 31.97
C SER A 128 8.99 -1.73 31.06
N PRO A 129 8.73 -2.28 29.86
CA PRO A 129 7.91 -1.61 28.87
C PRO A 129 6.49 -1.41 29.36
N ASN A 130 5.97 -0.21 29.13
CA ASN A 130 4.55 0.08 29.30
C ASN A 130 4.00 0.68 28.01
N LEU A 131 3.47 -0.19 27.15
CA LEU A 131 2.96 0.18 25.83
C LEU A 131 1.70 1.07 25.90
N GLU A 132 1.04 1.16 27.06
CA GLU A 132 -0.10 2.06 27.26
C GLU A 132 0.32 3.54 27.34
N ARG A 133 1.61 3.79 27.63
CA ARG A 133 2.17 5.15 27.66
C ARG A 133 2.57 5.67 26.26
N LEU A 134 2.56 4.79 25.23
CA LEU A 134 2.77 5.18 23.85
C LEU A 134 1.46 5.65 23.23
N PRO A 135 1.45 6.65 22.35
CA PRO A 135 0.24 7.21 21.74
C PRO A 135 -0.24 6.37 20.56
N LEU A 136 -0.44 5.07 20.78
CA LEU A 136 -1.09 4.22 19.80
C LEU A 136 -2.54 4.69 19.63
N ILE A 137 -3.06 4.65 18.41
CA ILE A 137 -4.39 5.17 18.12
C ILE A 137 -5.40 4.06 17.86
N LYS A 138 -6.64 4.28 18.33
CA LYS A 138 -7.82 3.56 17.86
C LYS A 138 -8.45 4.41 16.76
N THR A 139 -8.60 3.83 15.56
CA THR A 139 -8.97 4.62 14.36
C THR A 139 -10.45 4.60 14.05
N TRP A 140 -11.11 3.46 14.30
CA TRP A 140 -12.53 3.27 14.02
C TRP A 140 -13.27 2.67 15.24
N PRO A 141 -14.59 2.93 15.37
CA PRO A 141 -15.34 2.48 16.55
C PRO A 141 -15.25 1.00 16.86
N GLU A 142 -15.24 0.14 15.83
CA GLU A 142 -15.21 -1.32 16.00
C GLU A 142 -13.80 -1.91 15.97
N ASP A 143 -12.74 -1.07 15.87
CA ASP A 143 -11.37 -1.57 15.99
C ASP A 143 -11.18 -2.34 17.31
N GLY A 144 -10.49 -3.47 17.24
CA GLY A 144 -10.24 -4.36 18.40
C GLY A 144 -9.36 -3.76 19.49
N GLY A 145 -8.90 -2.52 19.33
CA GLY A 145 -8.05 -1.80 20.29
C GLY A 145 -7.24 -0.70 19.64
N HIS A 146 -6.07 -0.41 20.25
CA HIS A 146 -5.13 0.59 19.75
C HIS A 146 -4.04 -0.08 18.91
N PHE A 147 -3.64 0.60 17.83
CA PHE A 147 -2.70 0.07 16.84
C PHE A 147 -1.50 0.99 16.63
N VAL A 148 -0.35 0.39 16.30
CA VAL A 148 0.73 1.07 15.58
C VAL A 148 0.39 0.99 14.10
N THR A 149 0.11 2.13 13.48
CA THR A 149 -0.42 2.22 12.12
C THR A 149 0.63 2.59 11.06
N LEU A 150 1.84 3.03 11.49
CA LEU A 150 3.04 3.18 10.65
C LEU A 150 4.21 2.37 11.21
N PRO A 151 4.04 1.05 11.39
CA PRO A 151 5.07 0.18 11.95
C PRO A 151 6.12 -0.18 10.90
N LEU A 152 7.37 -0.25 11.32
CA LEU A 152 8.49 -0.74 10.54
C LEU A 152 9.03 -2.00 11.21
N VAL A 153 8.54 -3.16 10.79
CA VAL A 153 8.85 -4.46 11.41
C VAL A 153 10.11 -5.04 10.78
N TYR A 154 11.15 -5.17 11.58
CA TYR A 154 12.44 -5.73 11.19
C TYR A 154 12.62 -7.13 11.78
N THR A 155 12.94 -8.07 10.93
CA THR A 155 13.30 -9.45 11.28
C THR A 155 14.51 -9.91 10.46
N GLU A 156 15.21 -10.93 10.94
CA GLU A 156 16.26 -11.61 10.18
C GLU A 156 15.87 -13.07 9.98
N HIS A 157 16.10 -13.60 8.78
CA HIS A 157 15.83 -15.00 8.44
C HIS A 157 16.67 -15.92 9.33
N PRO A 158 16.06 -16.87 10.06
CA PRO A 158 16.75 -17.67 11.09
C PRO A 158 17.98 -18.44 10.59
N ILE A 159 18.00 -18.82 9.31
CA ILE A 159 19.08 -19.63 8.72
C ILE A 159 20.07 -18.75 7.94
N THR A 160 19.58 -17.83 7.08
CA THR A 160 20.44 -17.08 6.17
C THR A 160 20.91 -15.75 6.74
N GLY A 161 20.26 -15.22 7.78
CA GLY A 161 20.51 -13.89 8.33
C GLY A 161 20.06 -12.73 7.41
N GLN A 162 19.39 -13.03 6.31
CA GLN A 162 18.83 -11.99 5.44
C GLN A 162 17.75 -11.22 6.19
N HIS A 163 17.81 -9.87 6.16
CA HIS A 163 16.83 -9.06 6.84
C HIS A 163 15.63 -8.72 5.94
N ASN A 164 14.48 -8.54 6.58
CA ASN A 164 13.28 -7.98 6.02
C ASN A 164 12.85 -6.76 6.83
N LEU A 165 12.39 -5.72 6.17
CA LEU A 165 11.73 -4.57 6.77
C LEU A 165 10.38 -4.37 6.10
N GLY A 166 9.30 -4.74 6.77
CA GLY A 166 7.94 -4.66 6.23
C GLY A 166 7.01 -3.81 7.10
N MET A 167 5.93 -3.34 6.50
CA MET A 167 4.87 -2.63 7.20
C MET A 167 3.69 -3.58 7.44
N TYR A 168 3.48 -3.95 8.69
CA TYR A 168 2.39 -4.84 9.14
C TYR A 168 1.72 -4.20 10.34
N ARG A 169 0.41 -3.97 10.31
CA ARG A 169 -0.29 -3.35 11.45
C ARG A 169 -0.05 -4.14 12.75
N ILE A 170 0.09 -3.42 13.84
CA ILE A 170 0.45 -4.00 15.14
C ILE A 170 -0.60 -3.59 16.16
N GLN A 171 -1.33 -4.56 16.72
CA GLN A 171 -2.33 -4.34 17.76
C GLN A 171 -1.71 -4.45 19.15
N ARG A 172 -1.98 -3.48 20.03
CA ARG A 172 -1.63 -3.61 21.45
C ARG A 172 -2.65 -4.53 22.14
N HIS A 173 -2.16 -5.59 22.79
CA HIS A 173 -2.98 -6.47 23.62
C HIS A 173 -2.97 -6.04 25.09
N ASP A 174 -1.78 -5.73 25.63
CA ASP A 174 -1.57 -5.29 27.01
C ASP A 174 -0.33 -4.40 27.14
N THR A 175 0.19 -4.22 28.35
CA THR A 175 1.34 -3.36 28.65
C THR A 175 2.65 -3.82 28.01
N CYS A 176 2.79 -5.09 27.63
CA CYS A 176 4.03 -5.67 27.13
C CYS A 176 3.86 -6.64 25.95
N THR A 177 2.64 -6.83 25.43
CA THR A 177 2.41 -7.72 24.28
C THR A 177 1.70 -7.01 23.14
N LEU A 178 2.14 -7.34 21.91
CA LEU A 178 1.63 -6.79 20.64
C LEU A 178 1.26 -7.93 19.70
N GLY A 179 0.11 -7.86 19.04
CA GLY A 179 -0.27 -8.76 17.94
C GLY A 179 0.37 -8.31 16.63
N VAL A 180 0.97 -9.22 15.90
CA VAL A 180 1.65 -8.94 14.62
C VAL A 180 0.86 -9.50 13.46
N HIS A 181 0.24 -8.63 12.65
CA HIS A 181 -0.58 -9.03 11.51
C HIS A 181 0.28 -9.40 10.30
N TRP A 182 0.97 -10.53 10.36
CA TRP A 182 1.71 -11.04 9.21
C TRP A 182 0.79 -11.71 8.21
N GLN A 183 0.73 -11.13 7.03
CA GLN A 183 0.04 -11.72 5.88
C GLN A 183 0.87 -12.87 5.29
N ILE A 184 0.20 -13.85 4.71
CA ILE A 184 0.79 -14.89 3.88
C ILE A 184 1.57 -14.22 2.73
N GLN A 185 2.68 -14.80 2.29
CA GLN A 185 3.55 -14.30 1.21
C GLN A 185 4.36 -13.03 1.55
N LYS A 186 4.40 -12.57 2.80
CA LYS A 186 5.26 -11.45 3.22
C LYS A 186 6.51 -11.94 3.96
N GLY A 187 7.65 -11.26 3.72
CA GLY A 187 8.95 -11.69 4.22
C GLY A 187 9.02 -11.93 5.74
N GLY A 188 8.43 -11.05 6.55
CA GLY A 188 8.38 -11.22 8.01
C GLY A 188 7.60 -12.46 8.45
N GLY A 189 6.47 -12.75 7.80
CA GLY A 189 5.68 -13.96 8.03
C GLY A 189 6.43 -15.23 7.64
N PHE A 190 7.20 -15.18 6.55
CA PHE A 190 8.05 -16.30 6.12
C PHE A 190 9.19 -16.55 7.13
N HIS A 191 9.86 -15.51 7.65
CA HIS A 191 10.88 -15.65 8.69
C HIS A 191 10.32 -16.31 9.95
N TYR A 192 9.11 -15.90 10.37
CA TYR A 192 8.44 -16.51 11.52
C TYR A 192 8.10 -17.98 11.26
N HIS A 193 7.56 -18.31 10.09
CA HIS A 193 7.25 -19.70 9.74
C HIS A 193 8.50 -20.62 9.81
N VAL A 194 9.66 -20.12 9.34
CA VAL A 194 10.92 -20.89 9.43
C VAL A 194 11.38 -21.06 10.87
N ALA A 195 11.28 -20.01 11.71
CA ALA A 195 11.60 -20.07 13.13
C ALA A 195 10.67 -21.04 13.88
N GLU A 196 9.36 -20.91 13.64
CA GLU A 196 8.32 -21.74 14.27
C GLU A 196 8.48 -23.24 13.96
N LYS A 197 8.85 -23.59 12.71
CA LYS A 197 9.18 -24.98 12.32
C LYS A 197 10.36 -25.56 13.10
N GLN A 198 11.23 -24.73 13.64
CA GLN A 198 12.38 -25.12 14.44
C GLN A 198 12.11 -25.01 15.95
N ASP A 199 10.87 -24.74 16.35
CA ASP A 199 10.47 -24.45 17.74
C ASP A 199 11.29 -23.32 18.39
N ASN A 200 11.76 -22.37 17.57
CA ASN A 200 12.54 -21.22 18.00
C ASN A 200 11.71 -19.94 18.01
N ALA A 201 11.94 -19.11 19.03
CA ALA A 201 11.39 -17.75 19.02
C ALA A 201 12.10 -16.89 17.95
N LEU A 202 11.34 -16.09 17.21
CA LEU A 202 11.90 -15.15 16.24
C LEU A 202 12.18 -13.80 16.94
N PRO A 203 13.43 -13.31 17.00
CA PRO A 203 13.72 -11.94 17.41
C PRO A 203 13.06 -10.93 16.46
N LEU A 204 12.48 -9.86 17.02
CA LEU A 204 11.81 -8.82 16.27
C LEU A 204 12.14 -7.44 16.83
N ALA A 205 12.44 -6.48 15.94
CA ALA A 205 12.52 -5.08 16.28
C ALA A 205 11.44 -4.31 15.51
N LEU A 206 10.52 -3.70 16.22
CA LEU A 206 9.50 -2.80 15.68
C LEU A 206 10.03 -1.38 15.80
N PHE A 207 10.30 -0.73 14.67
CA PHE A 207 10.67 0.67 14.64
C PHE A 207 9.44 1.52 14.34
N VAL A 208 9.39 2.70 14.97
CA VAL A 208 8.38 3.72 14.70
C VAL A 208 9.10 5.02 14.41
N GLY A 209 8.78 5.66 13.28
CA GLY A 209 9.48 6.86 12.83
C GLY A 209 10.88 6.60 12.26
N GLY A 210 11.56 7.68 11.97
CA GLY A 210 12.84 7.70 11.29
C GLY A 210 12.77 8.51 9.98
N PRO A 211 13.73 8.38 9.07
CA PRO A 211 13.62 9.04 7.77
C PRO A 211 12.39 8.53 6.98
N PRO A 212 11.64 9.43 6.29
CA PRO A 212 10.48 9.04 5.46
C PRO A 212 10.77 7.92 4.45
N SER A 213 12.02 7.81 3.98
CA SER A 213 12.47 6.74 3.09
C SER A 213 12.31 5.32 3.67
N LEU A 214 12.31 5.15 4.99
CA LEU A 214 12.03 3.86 5.63
C LEU A 214 10.60 3.40 5.38
N ILE A 215 9.63 4.33 5.54
CA ILE A 215 8.20 4.06 5.32
C ILE A 215 7.98 3.63 3.87
N LEU A 216 8.51 4.43 2.91
CA LEU A 216 8.36 4.11 1.49
C LEU A 216 9.02 2.78 1.13
N SER A 217 10.19 2.47 1.70
CA SER A 217 10.90 1.21 1.41
C SER A 217 10.19 0.00 1.98
N ALA A 218 9.55 0.13 3.16
CA ALA A 218 8.83 -0.97 3.80
C ALA A 218 7.53 -1.37 3.07
N ILE A 219 6.98 -0.48 2.23
CA ILE A 219 5.79 -0.74 1.41
C ILE A 219 6.13 -0.98 -0.07
N ALA A 220 7.40 -0.79 -0.47
CA ALA A 220 7.80 -0.93 -1.85
C ALA A 220 7.68 -2.38 -2.35
N PRO A 221 7.15 -2.61 -3.56
CA PRO A 221 7.07 -3.92 -4.18
C PRO A 221 8.44 -4.35 -4.73
N LEU A 222 9.37 -4.65 -3.83
CA LEU A 222 10.71 -5.09 -4.23
C LEU A 222 10.72 -6.56 -4.62
N PRO A 223 11.54 -6.95 -5.61
CA PRO A 223 11.78 -8.35 -5.92
C PRO A 223 12.35 -9.08 -4.70
N GLU A 224 12.04 -10.37 -4.59
CA GLU A 224 12.60 -11.23 -3.55
C GLU A 224 14.14 -11.14 -3.52
N GLY A 225 14.70 -11.04 -2.33
CA GLY A 225 16.15 -10.91 -2.13
C GLY A 225 16.73 -9.50 -2.26
N VAL A 226 15.95 -8.49 -2.62
CA VAL A 226 16.37 -7.08 -2.59
C VAL A 226 16.02 -6.48 -1.23
N PRO A 227 17.02 -6.16 -0.38
CA PRO A 227 16.73 -5.67 0.97
C PRO A 227 16.16 -4.24 0.95
N GLU A 228 15.08 -3.99 1.70
CA GLU A 228 14.37 -2.70 1.80
C GLU A 228 15.29 -1.57 2.29
N LEU A 229 16.24 -1.88 3.17
CA LEU A 229 17.20 -0.88 3.67
C LEU A 229 18.19 -0.41 2.59
N ILE A 230 18.40 -1.18 1.52
CA ILE A 230 19.17 -0.72 0.34
C ILE A 230 18.35 0.33 -0.41
N LEU A 231 17.06 0.10 -0.64
CA LEU A 231 16.17 1.11 -1.23
C LEU A 231 16.09 2.36 -0.34
N THR A 232 15.95 2.20 0.98
CA THR A 232 16.01 3.32 1.93
C THR A 232 17.28 4.17 1.73
N SER A 233 18.43 3.51 1.63
CA SER A 233 19.71 4.17 1.40
C SER A 233 19.77 4.92 0.07
N LEU A 234 19.21 4.33 -0.99
CA LEU A 234 19.08 4.95 -2.32
C LEU A 234 18.22 6.20 -2.27
N LEU A 235 17.03 6.09 -1.67
CA LEU A 235 16.07 7.19 -1.56
C LEU A 235 16.65 8.37 -0.76
N GLN A 236 17.28 8.12 0.38
CA GLN A 236 17.84 9.17 1.23
C GLN A 236 19.21 9.69 0.76
N GLY A 237 19.92 8.95 -0.08
CA GLY A 237 21.24 9.35 -0.62
C GLY A 237 22.41 9.22 0.34
N SER A 238 22.25 8.39 1.35
CA SER A 238 23.29 8.11 2.35
C SER A 238 23.07 6.73 2.95
N LYS A 239 24.12 6.14 3.51
CA LYS A 239 24.02 4.84 4.16
C LYS A 239 23.06 4.89 5.34
N VAL A 240 22.20 3.88 5.48
CA VAL A 240 21.34 3.71 6.65
C VAL A 240 22.22 3.37 7.86
N LYS A 241 22.13 4.18 8.91
CA LYS A 241 22.89 3.96 10.14
C LYS A 241 22.18 2.95 11.04
N ARG A 242 22.94 1.98 11.53
CA ARG A 242 22.50 0.99 12.52
C ARG A 242 23.38 1.05 13.75
N VAL A 243 22.80 0.83 14.92
CA VAL A 243 23.50 0.65 16.20
C VAL A 243 23.26 -0.78 16.69
N ARG A 244 24.20 -1.30 17.47
CA ARG A 244 24.01 -2.59 18.14
C ARG A 244 22.97 -2.40 19.27
N ASP A 245 22.03 -3.32 19.38
CA ASP A 245 21.20 -3.39 20.57
C ASP A 245 22.06 -3.85 21.76
N PRO A 246 22.17 -3.05 22.83
CA PRO A 246 22.96 -3.44 24.02
C PRO A 246 22.35 -4.62 24.80
N ASN A 247 21.07 -4.94 24.56
CA ASN A 247 20.32 -5.97 25.31
C ASN A 247 19.66 -7.03 24.41
N GLY A 248 19.95 -7.02 23.11
CA GLY A 248 19.34 -7.91 22.13
C GLY A 248 20.30 -8.37 21.05
N SER A 249 19.79 -9.18 20.11
CA SER A 249 20.59 -9.74 19.00
C SER A 249 20.48 -8.93 17.71
N LEU A 250 19.37 -8.19 17.51
CA LEU A 250 19.12 -7.47 16.29
C LEU A 250 19.78 -6.09 16.29
N PRO A 251 20.24 -5.59 15.11
CA PRO A 251 20.65 -4.21 14.98
C PRO A 251 19.46 -3.27 15.05
N LEU A 252 19.63 -2.08 15.64
CA LEU A 252 18.60 -1.05 15.71
C LEU A 252 18.87 0.05 14.69
N LEU A 253 17.82 0.60 14.07
CA LEU A 253 17.91 1.76 13.18
C LEU A 253 18.21 3.01 14.02
N ALA A 254 19.40 3.59 13.83
CA ALA A 254 19.94 4.65 14.69
C ALA A 254 19.06 5.92 14.71
N GLU A 255 18.37 6.23 13.60
CA GLU A 255 17.58 7.44 13.43
C GLU A 255 16.06 7.24 13.69
N ALA A 256 15.64 6.05 14.13
CA ALA A 256 14.26 5.81 14.53
C ALA A 256 13.84 6.69 15.72
N GLU A 257 12.56 7.02 15.81
CA GLU A 257 12.02 7.68 17.00
C GLU A 257 11.89 6.69 18.16
N PHE A 258 11.37 5.48 17.85
CA PHE A 258 11.24 4.37 18.81
C PHE A 258 11.77 3.09 18.20
N ALA A 259 12.33 2.23 19.08
CA ALA A 259 12.61 0.83 18.80
C ALA A 259 12.00 -0.02 19.92
N ILE A 260 10.97 -0.77 19.59
CA ILE A 260 10.26 -1.70 20.49
C ILE A 260 10.81 -3.08 20.15
N VAL A 261 11.54 -3.69 21.08
CA VAL A 261 12.32 -4.90 20.82
C VAL A 261 11.84 -6.05 21.67
N GLY A 262 11.73 -7.21 21.06
CA GLY A 262 11.28 -8.42 21.73
C GLY A 262 11.47 -9.66 20.88
N HIS A 263 10.65 -10.63 21.11
CA HIS A 263 10.65 -11.88 20.35
C HIS A 263 9.21 -12.39 20.16
N VAL A 264 9.00 -13.17 19.11
CA VAL A 264 7.74 -13.82 18.79
C VAL A 264 7.91 -15.31 19.13
N PRO A 265 7.28 -15.83 20.20
CA PRO A 265 7.36 -17.24 20.57
C PRO A 265 6.73 -18.13 19.48
N PRO A 266 7.24 -19.35 19.27
CA PRO A 266 6.60 -20.30 18.38
C PRO A 266 5.21 -20.69 18.92
N HIS A 267 4.28 -21.00 18.03
CA HIS A 267 2.93 -21.51 18.31
C HIS A 267 2.07 -20.65 19.25
N THR A 268 2.50 -19.41 19.55
CA THR A 268 1.77 -18.50 20.42
C THR A 268 1.01 -17.47 19.59
N ARG A 269 -0.31 -17.48 19.70
CA ARG A 269 -1.20 -16.57 18.97
C ARG A 269 -2.26 -16.00 19.89
N LYS A 270 -2.72 -14.79 19.59
CA LYS A 270 -3.88 -14.13 20.22
C LYS A 270 -4.80 -13.57 19.14
N PRO A 271 -6.12 -13.43 19.42
CA PRO A 271 -7.03 -12.76 18.51
C PRO A 271 -6.61 -11.32 18.21
N GLU A 272 -6.48 -10.98 16.93
CA GLU A 272 -6.16 -9.65 16.40
C GLU A 272 -7.33 -9.15 15.54
N GLY A 273 -7.59 -7.85 15.60
CA GLY A 273 -8.70 -7.22 14.91
C GLY A 273 -9.99 -7.17 15.73
N PRO A 274 -11.11 -6.69 15.16
CA PRO A 274 -11.18 -6.09 13.82
C PRO A 274 -10.33 -4.84 13.66
N PHE A 275 -10.08 -4.44 12.41
CA PHE A 275 -9.37 -3.20 12.07
C PHE A 275 -9.99 -2.60 10.82
N GLY A 276 -10.30 -1.31 10.85
CA GLY A 276 -10.76 -0.57 9.68
C GLY A 276 -9.63 -0.43 8.68
N ASP A 277 -9.70 -1.17 7.56
CA ASP A 277 -8.59 -1.32 6.64
C ASP A 277 -8.73 -0.47 5.36
N HIS A 278 -7.69 -0.46 4.53
CA HIS A 278 -7.56 0.40 3.35
C HIS A 278 -8.60 0.13 2.25
N TYR A 279 -9.26 -1.01 2.26
CA TYR A 279 -10.44 -1.26 1.40
C TYR A 279 -11.68 -0.47 1.82
N GLY A 280 -11.72 0.07 3.05
CA GLY A 280 -12.82 0.86 3.60
C GLY A 280 -13.89 0.05 4.32
N TYR A 281 -13.57 -1.18 4.73
CA TYR A 281 -14.37 -2.02 5.61
C TYR A 281 -13.49 -2.64 6.69
N TYR A 282 -14.12 -3.24 7.71
CA TYR A 282 -13.39 -3.89 8.79
C TYR A 282 -12.83 -5.24 8.37
N SER A 283 -11.61 -5.52 8.80
CA SER A 283 -11.07 -6.88 8.75
C SER A 283 -11.81 -7.80 9.71
N LEU A 284 -11.78 -9.10 9.43
CA LEU A 284 -12.23 -10.10 10.37
C LEU A 284 -11.25 -10.23 11.54
N ARG A 285 -11.70 -10.83 12.64
CA ARG A 285 -10.87 -11.15 13.79
C ARG A 285 -10.27 -12.54 13.61
N HIS A 286 -8.94 -12.64 13.64
CA HIS A 286 -8.19 -13.89 13.49
C HIS A 286 -7.06 -13.98 14.52
N ASP A 287 -6.58 -15.20 14.75
CA ASP A 287 -5.44 -15.45 15.65
C ASP A 287 -4.12 -15.18 14.92
N TYR A 288 -3.35 -14.21 15.43
CA TYR A 288 -2.04 -13.83 14.91
C TYR A 288 -0.93 -13.99 15.95
N PRO A 289 0.34 -14.17 15.50
CA PRO A 289 1.51 -14.24 16.38
C PRO A 289 1.64 -13.03 17.31
N VAL A 290 2.19 -13.25 18.48
CA VAL A 290 2.33 -12.25 19.55
C VAL A 290 3.79 -11.89 19.72
N LEU A 291 4.13 -10.60 19.62
CA LEU A 291 5.42 -10.07 20.03
C LEU A 291 5.41 -9.82 21.55
N GLU A 292 6.26 -10.51 22.27
CA GLU A 292 6.59 -10.25 23.67
C GLU A 292 7.69 -9.20 23.75
N VAL A 293 7.37 -8.03 24.31
CA VAL A 293 8.27 -6.87 24.33
C VAL A 293 9.20 -6.92 25.51
N ASN A 294 10.51 -6.88 25.28
CA ASN A 294 11.53 -6.88 26.30
C ASN A 294 12.04 -5.48 26.65
N ASN A 295 12.18 -4.60 25.64
CA ASN A 295 12.69 -3.25 25.81
C ASN A 295 11.99 -2.28 24.87
N VAL A 296 11.84 -1.03 25.32
CA VAL A 296 11.48 0.10 24.48
C VAL A 296 12.60 1.13 24.56
N TYR A 297 13.25 1.40 23.43
CA TYR A 297 14.21 2.49 23.27
C TYR A 297 13.53 3.64 22.54
N HIS A 298 13.91 4.88 22.87
CA HIS A 298 13.43 6.04 22.14
C HIS A 298 14.43 7.20 22.17
N ARG A 299 14.38 8.06 21.18
CA ARG A 299 15.19 9.28 21.19
C ARG A 299 14.63 10.30 22.18
N ARG A 300 15.43 11.28 22.56
CA ARG A 300 14.95 12.42 23.37
C ARG A 300 13.98 13.25 22.54
N GLY A 301 12.84 13.61 23.15
CA GLY A 301 11.77 14.35 22.46
C GLY A 301 11.18 13.56 21.27
N ALA A 302 11.07 12.24 21.41
CA ALA A 302 10.52 11.36 20.38
C ALA A 302 9.10 11.77 20.00
N ILE A 303 8.81 11.76 18.71
CA ILE A 303 7.48 12.00 18.14
C ILE A 303 6.98 10.67 17.52
N PHE A 304 5.77 10.27 17.86
CA PHE A 304 5.17 9.03 17.37
C PHE A 304 4.39 9.30 16.08
N PRO A 305 4.88 8.89 14.89
CA PRO A 305 4.10 9.00 13.67
C PRO A 305 3.01 7.94 13.65
N ALA A 306 1.80 8.36 13.26
CA ALA A 306 0.66 7.49 13.05
C ALA A 306 -0.11 7.91 11.80
N THR A 307 -0.87 7.00 11.22
CA THR A 307 -1.80 7.27 10.12
C THR A 307 -3.16 6.67 10.42
N VAL A 308 -4.19 7.18 9.80
CA VAL A 308 -5.52 6.56 9.79
C VAL A 308 -5.62 5.76 8.50
N VAL A 309 -5.85 4.47 8.63
CA VAL A 309 -6.15 3.59 7.49
C VAL A 309 -7.67 3.52 7.31
N GLY A 310 -8.13 3.40 6.09
CA GLY A 310 -9.55 3.32 5.80
C GLY A 310 -9.87 3.66 4.35
N LYS A 311 -11.13 3.99 4.10
CA LYS A 311 -11.59 4.37 2.75
C LYS A 311 -10.70 5.43 2.11
N PRO A 312 -10.15 5.18 0.90
CA PRO A 312 -9.34 6.16 0.18
C PRO A 312 -10.10 7.47 -0.13
N PRO A 313 -9.39 8.61 -0.26
CA PRO A 313 -7.95 8.73 -0.11
C PRO A 313 -7.51 8.93 1.35
N GLN A 314 -6.53 8.12 1.79
CA GLN A 314 -5.77 8.31 3.03
C GLN A 314 -4.27 8.48 2.69
N GLU A 315 -3.36 8.50 3.67
CA GLU A 315 -1.93 8.72 3.40
C GLU A 315 -1.30 7.63 2.51
N ASP A 316 -1.75 6.38 2.64
CA ASP A 316 -1.36 5.24 1.82
C ASP A 316 -1.68 5.45 0.33
N PHE A 317 -2.78 6.13 0.01
CA PHE A 317 -3.13 6.52 -1.35
C PHE A 317 -2.07 7.42 -2.01
N PHE A 318 -1.56 8.42 -1.30
CA PHE A 318 -0.55 9.32 -1.85
C PHE A 318 0.83 8.64 -1.95
N LEU A 319 1.18 7.83 -0.96
CA LEU A 319 2.42 7.05 -0.97
C LEU A 319 2.42 5.97 -2.06
N GLY A 320 1.30 5.27 -2.23
CA GLY A 320 1.15 4.24 -3.26
C GLY A 320 1.20 4.82 -4.67
N ASN A 321 0.55 5.96 -4.92
CA ASN A 321 0.64 6.65 -6.20
C ASN A 321 2.08 7.09 -6.51
N TYR A 322 2.77 7.65 -5.53
CA TYR A 322 4.17 8.05 -5.69
C TYR A 322 5.08 6.85 -6.02
N ILE A 323 4.89 5.71 -5.32
CA ILE A 323 5.74 4.53 -5.56
C ILE A 323 5.49 3.92 -6.94
N GLN A 324 4.25 3.90 -7.42
CA GLN A 324 3.93 3.45 -8.77
C GLN A 324 4.62 4.32 -9.83
N GLU A 325 4.54 5.65 -9.71
CA GLU A 325 5.20 6.58 -10.62
C GLU A 325 6.73 6.41 -10.58
N LEU A 326 7.29 6.26 -9.38
CA LEU A 326 8.71 6.06 -9.18
C LEU A 326 9.21 4.76 -9.82
N MET A 327 8.46 3.66 -9.68
CA MET A 327 8.85 2.32 -10.16
C MET A 327 8.48 2.07 -11.63
N ALA A 328 7.61 2.90 -12.23
CA ALA A 328 7.12 2.71 -13.60
C ALA A 328 8.25 2.52 -14.65
N PRO A 329 9.40 3.23 -14.60
CA PRO A 329 10.47 3.00 -15.57
C PRO A 329 11.09 1.59 -15.49
N LEU A 330 11.10 0.96 -14.31
CA LEU A 330 11.67 -0.37 -14.11
C LEU A 330 10.82 -1.49 -14.72
N SER A 331 9.50 -1.31 -14.79
CA SER A 331 8.60 -2.32 -15.36
C SER A 331 8.94 -2.66 -16.81
N ARG A 332 9.39 -1.68 -17.59
CA ARG A 332 9.81 -1.87 -19.00
C ARG A 332 11.05 -2.74 -19.15
N LEU A 333 11.97 -2.74 -18.17
CA LEU A 333 13.17 -3.60 -18.18
C LEU A 333 12.80 -5.07 -18.00
N VAL A 334 11.82 -5.34 -17.15
CA VAL A 334 11.42 -6.71 -16.79
C VAL A 334 10.40 -7.26 -17.79
N MET A 335 9.51 -6.39 -18.30
CA MET A 335 8.42 -6.74 -19.20
C MET A 335 8.34 -5.75 -20.39
N PRO A 336 9.23 -5.87 -21.41
CA PRO A 336 9.35 -4.87 -22.50
C PRO A 336 8.07 -4.63 -23.30
N SER A 337 7.17 -5.61 -23.38
CA SER A 337 5.89 -5.46 -24.10
C SER A 337 4.81 -4.77 -23.26
N ILE A 338 5.04 -4.54 -21.98
CA ILE A 338 4.15 -3.76 -21.13
C ILE A 338 4.66 -2.31 -21.14
N LYS A 339 3.86 -1.44 -21.74
CA LYS A 339 4.21 -0.01 -21.89
C LYS A 339 3.99 0.78 -20.61
N ALA A 340 2.92 0.45 -19.87
CA ALA A 340 2.58 1.06 -18.59
C ALA A 340 1.69 0.15 -17.74
N ILE A 341 1.73 0.37 -16.43
CA ILE A 341 0.91 -0.31 -15.42
C ILE A 341 0.38 0.75 -14.47
N TRP A 342 -0.88 0.62 -14.07
CA TRP A 342 -1.48 1.44 -13.03
C TRP A 342 -2.44 0.63 -12.18
N SER A 343 -2.22 0.61 -10.87
CA SER A 343 -3.14 0.03 -9.89
C SER A 343 -3.89 1.17 -9.20
N TYR A 344 -5.21 1.04 -9.13
CA TYR A 344 -6.08 2.14 -8.67
C TYR A 344 -6.14 2.19 -7.15
N GLY A 345 -5.53 3.23 -6.57
CA GLY A 345 -5.53 3.48 -5.12
C GLY A 345 -6.92 3.65 -4.53
N GLU A 346 -7.86 4.15 -5.33
CA GLU A 346 -9.27 4.29 -4.97
C GLU A 346 -9.94 2.94 -4.64
N THR A 347 -9.38 1.84 -5.12
CA THR A 347 -9.85 0.47 -4.88
C THR A 347 -8.94 -0.33 -3.94
N GLY A 348 -8.03 0.33 -3.21
CA GLY A 348 -7.06 -0.33 -2.35
C GLY A 348 -5.92 -1.02 -3.11
N TYR A 349 -5.60 -0.58 -4.34
CA TYR A 349 -4.53 -1.06 -5.22
C TYR A 349 -4.69 -2.50 -5.75
N HIS A 350 -5.11 -3.45 -4.91
CA HIS A 350 -5.20 -4.86 -5.30
C HIS A 350 -6.51 -5.24 -6.00
N CYS A 351 -7.58 -4.44 -5.86
CA CYS A 351 -8.85 -4.79 -6.51
C CYS A 351 -8.83 -4.56 -8.01
N LEU A 352 -8.17 -3.51 -8.49
CA LEU A 352 -8.23 -3.12 -9.89
C LEU A 352 -6.87 -2.60 -10.37
N SER A 353 -6.39 -3.16 -11.47
CA SER A 353 -5.21 -2.67 -12.17
C SER A 353 -5.43 -2.65 -13.67
N SER A 354 -4.79 -1.70 -14.36
CA SER A 354 -4.73 -1.66 -15.82
C SER A 354 -3.30 -1.79 -16.33
N ILE A 355 -3.16 -2.45 -17.48
CA ILE A 355 -1.89 -2.56 -18.19
C ILE A 355 -2.05 -2.15 -19.64
N VAL A 356 -1.11 -1.32 -20.12
CA VAL A 356 -0.99 -0.96 -21.52
C VAL A 356 0.02 -1.89 -22.17
N ILE A 357 -0.39 -2.56 -23.23
CA ILE A 357 0.45 -3.47 -23.98
C ILE A 357 0.51 -3.09 -25.46
N GLU A 358 1.51 -3.63 -26.13
CA GLU A 358 1.60 -3.65 -27.59
C GLU A 358 1.67 -5.11 -28.04
N GLU A 359 0.59 -5.60 -28.67
CA GLU A 359 0.57 -6.96 -29.22
C GLU A 359 1.44 -7.05 -30.49
N ARG A 360 2.40 -7.94 -30.47
CA ARG A 360 3.24 -8.29 -31.64
C ARG A 360 2.65 -9.42 -32.47
N TYR A 361 1.75 -10.19 -31.85
CA TYR A 361 0.97 -11.28 -32.47
C TYR A 361 -0.38 -11.44 -31.73
N PRO A 362 -1.40 -11.98 -32.40
CA PRO A 362 -2.73 -12.13 -31.82
C PRO A 362 -2.72 -12.88 -30.47
N ARG A 363 -3.46 -12.35 -29.48
CA ARG A 363 -3.61 -12.92 -28.12
C ARG A 363 -2.36 -12.85 -27.24
N GLU A 364 -1.34 -12.08 -27.61
CA GLU A 364 -0.18 -11.86 -26.74
C GLU A 364 -0.58 -11.18 -25.41
N ALA A 365 -1.66 -10.39 -25.42
CA ALA A 365 -2.27 -9.78 -24.23
C ALA A 365 -2.48 -10.77 -23.10
N MET A 366 -3.01 -11.96 -23.40
CA MET A 366 -3.28 -12.98 -22.40
C MET A 366 -2.01 -13.58 -21.79
N LYS A 367 -0.92 -13.68 -22.56
CA LYS A 367 0.38 -14.12 -22.02
C LYS A 367 0.86 -13.18 -20.90
N PHE A 368 0.71 -11.86 -21.09
CA PHE A 368 1.11 -10.88 -20.09
C PHE A 368 0.14 -10.83 -18.92
N ALA A 369 -1.16 -10.99 -19.18
CA ALA A 369 -2.15 -11.11 -18.11
C ALA A 369 -1.82 -12.27 -17.15
N PHE A 370 -1.56 -13.47 -17.70
CA PHE A 370 -1.16 -14.63 -16.89
C PHE A 370 0.19 -14.45 -16.19
N ARG A 371 1.15 -13.77 -16.83
CA ARG A 371 2.43 -13.47 -16.20
C ARG A 371 2.26 -12.60 -14.97
N ILE A 372 1.43 -11.55 -15.07
CA ILE A 372 1.16 -10.63 -13.94
C ILE A 372 0.42 -11.36 -12.81
N LEU A 373 -0.64 -12.09 -13.14
CA LEU A 373 -1.44 -12.80 -12.14
C LEU A 373 -0.72 -14.00 -11.52
N GLY A 374 0.30 -14.53 -12.18
CA GLY A 374 1.13 -15.65 -11.73
C GLY A 374 2.53 -15.25 -11.25
N GLU A 375 2.81 -13.95 -11.07
CA GLU A 375 4.12 -13.48 -10.60
C GLU A 375 4.37 -13.92 -9.15
N ASP A 376 5.52 -14.53 -8.90
CA ASP A 376 5.90 -14.98 -7.57
C ASP A 376 6.31 -13.79 -6.69
N GLY A 377 5.66 -13.65 -5.52
CA GLY A 377 5.95 -12.60 -4.53
C GLY A 377 5.58 -11.18 -4.94
N GLY A 378 5.06 -10.95 -6.14
CA GLY A 378 4.69 -9.62 -6.64
C GLY A 378 3.32 -9.14 -6.14
N GLN A 379 3.19 -7.85 -5.81
CA GLN A 379 1.91 -7.26 -5.41
C GLN A 379 0.87 -7.31 -6.54
N LEU A 380 1.30 -7.28 -7.80
CA LEU A 380 0.42 -7.37 -8.97
C LEU A 380 -0.27 -8.72 -9.08
N SER A 381 0.32 -9.79 -8.55
CA SER A 381 -0.32 -11.11 -8.51
C SER A 381 -1.57 -11.15 -7.64
N LEU A 382 -1.73 -10.21 -6.71
CA LEU A 382 -2.92 -10.06 -5.87
C LEU A 382 -4.07 -9.34 -6.60
N THR A 383 -3.84 -8.76 -7.78
CA THR A 383 -4.86 -8.04 -8.54
C THR A 383 -6.10 -8.93 -8.78
N LYS A 384 -7.27 -8.41 -8.43
CA LYS A 384 -8.56 -9.08 -8.61
C LYS A 384 -9.13 -8.88 -10.01
N PHE A 385 -9.19 -7.64 -10.48
CA PHE A 385 -9.58 -7.29 -11.84
C PHE A 385 -8.41 -6.67 -12.59
N LEU A 386 -7.97 -7.34 -13.66
CA LEU A 386 -6.91 -6.86 -14.54
C LEU A 386 -7.51 -6.41 -15.87
N VAL A 387 -7.34 -5.15 -16.20
CA VAL A 387 -7.76 -4.55 -17.46
C VAL A 387 -6.55 -4.47 -18.39
N VAL A 388 -6.61 -5.12 -19.55
CA VAL A 388 -5.54 -5.17 -20.55
C VAL A 388 -5.96 -4.43 -21.80
N HIS A 389 -5.19 -3.43 -22.22
CA HIS A 389 -5.54 -2.61 -23.37
C HIS A 389 -4.30 -2.09 -24.12
N ASP A 390 -4.53 -1.56 -25.33
CA ASP A 390 -3.51 -0.99 -26.22
C ASP A 390 -3.59 0.54 -26.34
N GLY A 391 -4.32 1.19 -25.45
CA GLY A 391 -4.54 2.63 -25.41
C GLY A 391 -3.29 3.40 -24.96
N GLU A 392 -2.23 3.42 -25.80
CA GLU A 392 -1.05 4.22 -25.53
C GLU A 392 -1.40 5.72 -25.55
N GLY A 393 -0.97 6.45 -24.52
CA GLY A 393 -1.25 7.89 -24.36
C GLY A 393 -2.53 8.23 -23.61
N LEU A 394 -3.35 7.24 -23.20
CA LEU A 394 -4.45 7.48 -22.28
C LEU A 394 -3.92 7.88 -20.89
N ASN A 395 -4.68 8.74 -20.21
CA ASN A 395 -4.41 9.00 -18.80
C ASN A 395 -4.86 7.80 -17.94
N LEU A 396 -3.93 6.91 -17.59
CA LEU A 396 -4.23 5.70 -16.82
C LEU A 396 -4.80 5.99 -15.42
N LYS A 397 -4.59 7.18 -14.88
CA LYS A 397 -5.18 7.59 -13.59
C LYS A 397 -6.67 7.87 -13.70
N ASP A 398 -7.17 8.12 -14.91
CA ASP A 398 -8.59 8.28 -15.19
C ASP A 398 -9.18 6.95 -15.70
N PHE A 399 -9.70 6.17 -14.77
CA PHE A 399 -10.28 4.86 -15.10
C PHE A 399 -11.44 4.95 -16.09
N ARG A 400 -12.18 6.06 -16.16
CA ARG A 400 -13.27 6.25 -17.13
C ARG A 400 -12.75 6.18 -18.55
N GLN A 401 -11.65 6.88 -18.87
CA GLN A 401 -11.02 6.84 -20.19
C GLN A 401 -10.52 5.43 -20.54
N VAL A 402 -9.93 4.71 -19.56
CA VAL A 402 -9.49 3.33 -19.78
C VAL A 402 -10.67 2.41 -20.04
N LEU A 403 -11.74 2.55 -19.25
CA LEU A 403 -12.95 1.73 -19.40
C LEU A 403 -13.65 1.97 -20.73
N GLU A 404 -13.82 3.21 -21.14
CA GLU A 404 -14.37 3.57 -22.46
C GLU A 404 -13.57 2.95 -23.61
N HIS A 405 -12.23 3.02 -23.54
CA HIS A 405 -11.36 2.41 -24.53
C HIS A 405 -11.59 0.89 -24.62
N VAL A 406 -11.67 0.23 -23.47
CA VAL A 406 -11.90 -1.22 -23.38
C VAL A 406 -13.29 -1.59 -23.84
N LEU A 407 -14.34 -0.90 -23.37
CA LEU A 407 -15.73 -1.20 -23.73
C LEU A 407 -16.01 -1.04 -25.24
N ALA A 408 -15.32 -0.12 -25.89
CA ALA A 408 -15.43 0.01 -27.35
C ALA A 408 -14.84 -1.20 -28.11
N ARG A 409 -13.96 -2.00 -27.48
CA ARG A 409 -13.15 -3.05 -28.13
C ARG A 409 -13.46 -4.46 -27.68
N ILE A 410 -13.82 -4.62 -26.40
CA ILE A 410 -14.06 -5.93 -25.77
C ILE A 410 -15.24 -6.68 -26.43
N GLN A 411 -15.07 -7.97 -26.66
CA GLN A 411 -16.16 -8.90 -26.94
C GLN A 411 -16.26 -9.84 -25.74
N PHE A 412 -17.31 -9.68 -24.92
CA PHE A 412 -17.38 -10.31 -23.61
C PHE A 412 -17.28 -11.84 -23.66
N GLU A 413 -17.78 -12.45 -24.72
CA GLU A 413 -17.75 -13.91 -24.92
C GLU A 413 -16.33 -14.48 -25.06
N THR A 414 -15.37 -13.65 -25.53
CA THR A 414 -14.01 -14.09 -25.85
C THR A 414 -12.92 -13.32 -25.13
N ASP A 415 -13.24 -12.14 -24.58
CA ASP A 415 -12.27 -11.18 -24.06
C ASP A 415 -12.47 -10.87 -22.57
N LEU A 416 -13.51 -11.47 -21.93
CA LEU A 416 -13.71 -11.48 -20.49
C LEU A 416 -13.42 -12.90 -19.95
N PHE A 417 -12.49 -12.98 -19.00
CA PHE A 417 -12.13 -14.24 -18.35
C PHE A 417 -12.34 -14.11 -16.86
N VAL A 418 -13.09 -15.02 -16.28
CA VAL A 418 -13.25 -15.17 -14.83
C VAL A 418 -12.63 -16.50 -14.43
N ILE A 419 -11.59 -16.43 -13.62
CA ILE A 419 -10.82 -17.61 -13.19
C ILE A 419 -11.11 -17.82 -11.70
N ALA A 420 -11.82 -18.88 -11.39
CA ALA A 420 -12.21 -19.24 -10.02
C ALA A 420 -11.09 -20.00 -9.29
N ASN A 421 -11.23 -20.09 -7.97
CA ASN A 421 -10.35 -20.85 -7.09
C ASN A 421 -8.88 -20.42 -7.16
N LEU A 422 -8.65 -19.11 -7.02
CA LEU A 422 -7.32 -18.50 -6.98
C LEU A 422 -7.04 -17.85 -5.64
N ALA A 423 -5.74 -17.71 -5.33
CA ALA A 423 -5.29 -16.93 -4.19
C ALA A 423 -5.66 -15.45 -4.34
N MET A 424 -6.20 -14.87 -3.28
CA MET A 424 -6.58 -13.48 -3.17
C MET A 424 -5.78 -12.77 -2.09
N ASP A 425 -5.84 -11.44 -2.09
CA ASP A 425 -5.32 -10.66 -0.98
C ASP A 425 -5.99 -11.08 0.34
N THR A 426 -5.20 -11.21 1.40
CA THR A 426 -5.68 -11.56 2.75
C THR A 426 -6.73 -10.56 3.27
N LEU A 427 -6.72 -9.33 2.77
CA LEU A 427 -7.65 -8.27 3.18
C LEU A 427 -8.90 -8.19 2.27
N ASP A 428 -9.00 -9.00 1.22
CA ASP A 428 -10.20 -9.12 0.40
C ASP A 428 -11.12 -10.21 0.97
N TYR A 429 -12.14 -9.79 1.71
CA TYR A 429 -13.12 -10.68 2.34
C TYR A 429 -14.35 -10.96 1.47
N THR A 430 -14.28 -10.71 0.16
CA THR A 430 -15.40 -10.96 -0.78
C THR A 430 -15.40 -12.38 -1.35
N GLY A 431 -14.39 -13.18 -1.04
CA GLY A 431 -14.29 -14.58 -1.42
C GLY A 431 -15.01 -15.53 -0.45
N PRO A 432 -15.06 -16.84 -0.76
CA PRO A 432 -15.70 -17.85 0.09
C PRO A 432 -14.93 -18.11 1.40
N ALA A 433 -13.63 -17.87 1.41
CA ALA A 433 -12.74 -17.98 2.56
C ALA A 433 -11.58 -16.99 2.44
N VAL A 434 -10.83 -16.79 3.54
CA VAL A 434 -9.63 -15.94 3.55
C VAL A 434 -8.60 -16.45 2.54
N ASN A 435 -8.08 -15.56 1.72
CA ASN A 435 -7.15 -15.83 0.60
C ASN A 435 -7.74 -16.68 -0.54
N GLU A 436 -9.03 -16.92 -0.58
CA GLU A 436 -9.68 -17.70 -1.64
C GLU A 436 -10.68 -16.83 -2.40
N GLY A 437 -10.67 -16.91 -3.73
CA GLY A 437 -11.62 -16.17 -4.55
C GLY A 437 -11.45 -16.41 -6.04
N SER A 438 -11.89 -15.45 -6.82
CA SER A 438 -11.77 -15.46 -8.27
C SER A 438 -11.17 -14.16 -8.79
N LYS A 439 -10.55 -14.21 -9.97
CA LYS A 439 -9.96 -13.07 -10.66
C LYS A 439 -10.59 -12.87 -12.03
N GLY A 440 -10.74 -11.61 -12.42
CA GLY A 440 -11.25 -11.22 -13.72
C GLY A 440 -10.17 -10.60 -14.60
N ILE A 441 -10.15 -10.96 -15.88
CA ILE A 441 -9.32 -10.30 -16.90
C ILE A 441 -10.25 -9.74 -17.97
N LEU A 442 -10.14 -8.43 -18.25
CA LEU A 442 -10.84 -7.76 -19.34
C LEU A 442 -9.83 -7.35 -20.39
N VAL A 443 -10.01 -7.78 -21.64
CA VAL A 443 -9.09 -7.48 -22.73
C VAL A 443 -9.78 -6.57 -23.76
N GLY A 444 -9.26 -5.35 -23.94
CA GLY A 444 -9.77 -4.36 -24.87
C GLY A 444 -8.67 -3.87 -25.83
N VAL A 445 -8.25 -4.74 -26.76
CA VAL A 445 -7.19 -4.44 -27.73
C VAL A 445 -7.71 -4.43 -29.17
N GLY A 446 -6.99 -3.75 -30.07
CA GLY A 446 -7.28 -3.65 -31.50
C GLY A 446 -8.31 -2.57 -31.86
N PRO A 447 -8.91 -2.62 -33.05
CA PRO A 447 -9.84 -1.60 -33.50
C PRO A 447 -11.17 -1.63 -32.70
N PRO A 448 -11.84 -0.48 -32.53
CA PRO A 448 -13.16 -0.44 -31.92
C PRO A 448 -14.16 -1.34 -32.66
N LYS A 449 -14.94 -2.13 -31.90
CA LYS A 449 -15.96 -3.05 -32.40
C LYS A 449 -17.38 -2.47 -32.28
N ARG A 450 -17.56 -1.41 -31.48
CA ARG A 450 -18.86 -0.75 -31.26
C ARG A 450 -18.71 0.74 -30.95
N ASN A 451 -19.78 1.49 -31.27
CA ASN A 451 -19.96 2.85 -30.77
C ASN A 451 -20.61 2.78 -29.37
N LEU A 452 -20.06 3.52 -28.43
CA LEU A 452 -20.56 3.54 -27.06
C LEU A 452 -21.68 4.60 -26.92
N PRO A 453 -22.80 4.29 -26.25
CA PRO A 453 -23.76 5.31 -25.85
C PRO A 453 -23.14 6.21 -24.78
N VAL A 454 -23.44 7.52 -24.85
CA VAL A 454 -22.87 8.54 -23.94
C VAL A 454 -23.88 9.04 -22.91
N ASP A 455 -25.18 9.06 -23.26
CA ASP A 455 -26.24 9.54 -22.41
C ASP A 455 -27.37 8.51 -22.29
N PHE A 456 -27.87 8.32 -21.09
CA PHE A 456 -29.05 7.50 -20.86
C PHE A 456 -30.30 8.37 -20.97
N ALA A 457 -31.11 8.15 -22.01
CA ALA A 457 -32.35 8.87 -22.28
C ALA A 457 -33.58 7.96 -22.29
N GLY A 458 -33.45 6.72 -21.82
CA GLY A 458 -34.53 5.74 -21.75
C GLY A 458 -35.42 5.85 -20.50
N PRO A 459 -36.54 5.10 -20.45
CA PRO A 459 -37.25 4.89 -19.21
C PRO A 459 -36.36 4.11 -18.23
N LEU A 460 -36.60 4.32 -16.92
CA LEU A 460 -35.92 3.52 -15.90
C LEU A 460 -36.20 2.02 -16.11
N PRO A 461 -35.20 1.17 -16.06
CA PRO A 461 -35.37 -0.28 -16.09
C PRO A 461 -36.30 -0.74 -14.96
N LYS A 462 -37.03 -1.82 -15.20
CA LYS A 462 -37.96 -2.36 -14.22
C LYS A 462 -37.27 -2.69 -12.91
N GLY A 463 -37.71 -2.09 -11.81
CA GLY A 463 -37.15 -2.28 -10.47
C GLY A 463 -35.97 -1.36 -10.13
N ALA A 464 -35.46 -0.57 -11.08
CA ALA A 464 -34.45 0.44 -10.82
C ALA A 464 -35.11 1.69 -10.17
N SER A 465 -34.39 2.31 -9.24
CA SER A 465 -34.76 3.56 -8.59
C SER A 465 -34.00 4.77 -9.14
N ASP A 466 -32.78 4.56 -9.68
CA ASP A 466 -31.96 5.59 -10.32
C ASP A 466 -31.03 4.99 -11.36
N VAL A 467 -30.66 5.77 -12.37
CA VAL A 467 -29.68 5.42 -13.40
C VAL A 467 -28.79 6.62 -13.67
N GLN A 468 -27.49 6.44 -13.55
CA GLN A 468 -26.47 7.45 -13.84
C GLN A 468 -25.50 6.94 -14.91
N THR A 469 -25.10 7.79 -15.83
CA THR A 469 -24.01 7.47 -16.75
C THR A 469 -22.67 7.59 -16.01
N TYR A 470 -21.96 6.48 -15.85
CA TYR A 470 -20.62 6.48 -15.28
C TYR A 470 -19.59 7.00 -16.28
N CYS A 471 -19.60 6.44 -17.48
CA CYS A 471 -18.81 6.86 -18.65
C CYS A 471 -19.46 6.33 -19.93
N ALA A 472 -18.95 6.67 -21.10
CA ALA A 472 -19.48 6.13 -22.34
C ALA A 472 -19.48 4.60 -22.34
N GLY A 473 -20.64 3.99 -22.56
CA GLY A 473 -20.85 2.55 -22.53
C GLY A 473 -21.05 1.93 -21.14
N CYS A 474 -21.04 2.72 -20.06
CA CYS A 474 -21.20 2.19 -18.70
C CYS A 474 -22.25 2.97 -17.91
N LEU A 475 -23.22 2.27 -17.34
CA LEU A 475 -24.22 2.80 -16.42
C LEU A 475 -23.92 2.37 -14.99
N ALA A 476 -24.24 3.24 -14.04
CA ALA A 476 -24.46 2.91 -12.64
C ALA A 476 -25.96 2.94 -12.38
N LEU A 477 -26.51 1.87 -11.82
CA LEU A 477 -27.94 1.67 -11.66
C LEU A 477 -28.24 1.29 -10.21
N SER A 478 -29.14 2.05 -9.56
CA SER A 478 -29.65 1.72 -8.23
C SER A 478 -30.79 0.71 -8.35
N GLY A 479 -30.66 -0.40 -7.67
CA GLY A 479 -31.64 -1.49 -7.72
C GLY A 479 -31.83 -2.18 -6.38
N PRO A 480 -32.62 -3.26 -6.33
CA PRO A 480 -32.81 -4.02 -5.11
C PRO A 480 -31.50 -4.63 -4.62
N ASP A 481 -31.34 -4.68 -3.29
CA ASP A 481 -30.26 -5.40 -2.62
C ASP A 481 -30.16 -6.85 -3.14
N TYR A 482 -28.95 -7.33 -3.39
CA TYR A 482 -28.70 -8.69 -3.88
C TYR A 482 -29.31 -9.78 -2.98
N ASN A 483 -29.29 -9.57 -1.65
CA ASN A 483 -29.89 -10.51 -0.71
C ASN A 483 -31.42 -10.57 -0.80
N ARG A 484 -32.07 -9.51 -1.32
CA ARG A 484 -33.54 -9.45 -1.53
C ARG A 484 -33.96 -10.03 -2.87
N ASP A 485 -33.16 -9.75 -3.91
CA ASP A 485 -33.42 -10.28 -5.27
C ASP A 485 -32.11 -10.65 -5.99
N PRO A 486 -31.56 -11.84 -5.73
CA PRO A 486 -30.36 -12.32 -6.41
C PRO A 486 -30.52 -12.50 -7.94
N SER A 487 -31.76 -12.55 -8.41
CA SER A 487 -32.09 -12.71 -9.84
C SER A 487 -32.23 -11.40 -10.61
N TYR A 488 -32.18 -10.26 -9.93
CA TYR A 488 -32.41 -8.95 -10.55
C TYR A 488 -31.46 -8.66 -11.72
N GLY A 489 -30.21 -9.08 -11.62
CA GLY A 489 -29.25 -8.97 -12.73
C GLY A 489 -29.71 -9.67 -14.01
N GLN A 490 -30.40 -10.82 -13.91
CA GLN A 490 -30.98 -11.52 -15.05
C GLN A 490 -32.17 -10.74 -15.64
N THR A 491 -32.98 -10.15 -14.79
CA THR A 491 -34.10 -9.28 -15.21
C THR A 491 -33.57 -8.07 -15.98
N LEU A 492 -32.50 -7.43 -15.50
CA LEU A 492 -31.85 -6.31 -16.17
C LEU A 492 -31.26 -6.70 -17.51
N ALA A 493 -30.61 -7.86 -17.62
CA ALA A 493 -29.98 -8.32 -18.85
C ALA A 493 -30.98 -8.46 -20.02
N CYS A 494 -32.27 -8.61 -19.72
CA CYS A 494 -33.36 -8.68 -20.71
C CYS A 494 -34.08 -7.34 -20.93
N ASP A 495 -33.69 -6.25 -20.23
CA ASP A 495 -34.39 -4.97 -20.35
C ASP A 495 -33.98 -4.20 -21.60
N PRO A 496 -34.92 -3.85 -22.51
CA PRO A 496 -34.61 -3.13 -23.75
C PRO A 496 -34.02 -1.74 -23.51
N ALA A 497 -34.32 -1.08 -22.39
CA ALA A 497 -33.86 0.27 -22.07
C ALA A 497 -32.32 0.35 -21.96
N ILE A 498 -31.69 -0.74 -21.54
CA ILE A 498 -30.25 -0.82 -21.31
C ILE A 498 -29.51 -1.72 -22.29
N SER A 499 -30.17 -2.35 -23.24
CA SER A 499 -29.60 -3.35 -24.17
C SER A 499 -28.41 -2.85 -25.01
N LYS A 500 -28.28 -1.52 -25.20
CA LYS A 500 -27.16 -0.90 -25.90
C LYS A 500 -25.93 -0.62 -25.03
N TRP A 501 -26.09 -0.77 -23.70
CA TRP A 501 -25.01 -0.47 -22.75
C TRP A 501 -24.23 -1.75 -22.43
N PRO A 502 -22.96 -1.82 -22.83
CA PRO A 502 -22.15 -3.04 -22.65
C PRO A 502 -21.83 -3.36 -21.20
N LEU A 503 -21.85 -2.37 -20.30
CA LEU A 503 -21.54 -2.59 -18.87
C LEU A 503 -22.52 -1.83 -17.98
N ILE A 504 -22.93 -2.50 -16.91
CA ILE A 504 -23.80 -1.93 -15.88
C ILE A 504 -23.24 -2.28 -14.51
N PHE A 505 -23.08 -1.25 -13.68
CA PHE A 505 -22.83 -1.41 -12.25
C PHE A 505 -24.16 -1.35 -11.51
N LEU A 506 -24.59 -2.47 -10.98
CA LEU A 506 -25.76 -2.54 -10.10
C LEU A 506 -25.32 -2.27 -8.67
N VAL A 507 -25.87 -1.22 -8.06
CA VAL A 507 -25.45 -0.70 -6.75
C VAL A 507 -26.64 -0.19 -5.97
N ASP A 508 -26.42 0.11 -4.69
CA ASP A 508 -27.46 0.71 -3.83
C ASP A 508 -27.71 2.18 -4.17
N ASP A 509 -26.65 2.93 -4.50
CA ASP A 509 -26.74 4.35 -4.86
C ASP A 509 -25.88 4.66 -6.10
N ALA A 510 -26.53 4.80 -7.25
CA ALA A 510 -25.89 5.06 -8.53
C ALA A 510 -25.15 6.41 -8.57
N SER A 511 -25.62 7.42 -7.83
CA SER A 511 -24.97 8.73 -7.79
C SER A 511 -23.58 8.66 -7.16
N ILE A 512 -23.40 7.83 -6.14
CA ILE A 512 -22.11 7.59 -5.50
C ILE A 512 -21.14 6.93 -6.47
N VAL A 513 -21.58 5.90 -7.20
CA VAL A 513 -20.73 5.17 -8.15
C VAL A 513 -20.35 6.03 -9.35
N ALA A 514 -21.27 6.83 -9.88
CA ALA A 514 -20.98 7.74 -10.97
C ALA A 514 -19.87 8.75 -10.63
N ASN A 515 -19.69 9.08 -9.36
CA ASN A 515 -18.69 10.03 -8.88
C ASN A 515 -17.46 9.37 -8.25
N ASN A 516 -17.46 8.06 -8.03
CA ASN A 516 -16.35 7.32 -7.42
C ASN A 516 -15.92 6.13 -8.30
N VAL A 517 -14.63 5.85 -8.34
CA VAL A 517 -14.04 4.71 -9.09
C VAL A 517 -14.10 3.41 -8.26
N ARG A 518 -14.87 3.36 -7.19
CA ARG A 518 -14.92 2.18 -6.35
C ARG A 518 -15.76 1.07 -6.98
N PHE A 519 -15.10 -0.05 -7.19
CA PHE A 519 -15.72 -1.35 -7.43
C PHE A 519 -15.60 -2.15 -6.13
N LEU A 520 -16.71 -2.53 -5.59
CA LEU A 520 -16.77 -3.45 -4.46
C LEU A 520 -17.02 -4.86 -4.96
#